data_be23b256382e25764dda6c9d3a99d069
#
_entry.id   be23b256382e25764dda6c9d3a99d069
#
_cell.length_a   1.000
_cell.length_b   1.000
_cell.length_c   1.000
_cell.angle_alpha   90.00
_cell.angle_beta   90.00
_cell.angle_gamma   90.00
#
_symmetry.space_group_name_H-M   'P 1'
#
loop_
_entity.id
_entity.type
_entity.pdbx_description
1 polymer ?
#
loop_
_entity_poly.entity_id
_entity_poly.type
_entity_poly.pdbx_seq_one_letter_code
_entity_poly.pdbx_strand_id
1 'polypeptide(L)'
;MKRIGIWLLLTAMVIPLLAGCSAPETPAAQTENKGKSYFTYFDTVSYVYSYAGDSAEQFDRRSAGASGILGEYHRLFDIYHEYSGENNLCTLNRNAGGESIEVDRKLIDFLVYAKELYETTDGKMNVMMGSVLSIWHDLRTAAGDDPASARIPTDEELQTAGEHTDISSLEIDEENCTVRISDPDASIDVGALGKGYATEMAARWLEADGAFGYVLNVGGNIRIVGTKPDGSGWVTGVKDPANTEKFAVKLMLADTSCVTSGSYERYYTVDGVRYHHIIDEATLFPADYYSSLTVVIKDSALADALSTALFCMPYEDGAALAESLGAEVLWIFPDGEIRYTPGMEKLIAN
;
A
#
# COMPACT_ATOMS: atom_id res chain seq x y z
N MET A 1 18.88 101.27 15.99
CA MET A 1 19.90 100.86 16.95
C MET A 1 19.24 100.50 18.27
N LYS A 2 19.10 99.24 18.60
CA LYS A 2 18.99 98.65 19.94
C LYS A 2 18.65 97.15 19.75
N ARG A 3 19.57 96.33 20.08
CA ARG A 3 19.43 94.82 20.07
C ARG A 3 18.67 94.45 21.34
N ILE A 4 17.59 93.67 21.18
CA ILE A 4 16.90 93.02 22.27
C ILE A 4 17.16 91.55 22.11
N GLY A 5 17.89 90.96 23.07
CA GLY A 5 18.14 89.51 23.12
C GLY A 5 16.95 88.81 23.75
N ILE A 6 16.50 87.77 23.11
CA ILE A 6 15.49 86.86 23.64
C ILE A 6 16.20 85.59 24.13
N TRP A 7 16.05 85.32 25.41
CA TRP A 7 16.49 84.04 26.03
C TRP A 7 15.42 83.01 25.80
N LEU A 8 15.78 81.91 25.09
CA LEU A 8 14.94 80.71 24.99
C LEU A 8 15.38 79.73 26.08
N LEU A 9 14.45 79.46 27.01
CA LEU A 9 14.59 78.32 27.96
C LEU A 9 14.30 77.02 27.21
N LEU A 10 15.32 76.17 27.08
CA LEU A 10 15.16 74.75 26.64
C LEU A 10 14.79 73.93 27.88
N THR A 11 13.54 73.52 27.97
CA THR A 11 13.09 72.44 28.86
C THR A 11 13.43 71.08 28.18
N ALA A 12 14.44 70.42 28.70
CA ALA A 12 14.76 69.01 28.25
C ALA A 12 13.71 68.10 28.81
N MET A 13 12.90 67.56 27.93
CA MET A 13 11.97 66.46 28.22
C MET A 13 12.72 65.11 28.08
N VAL A 14 13.05 64.50 29.22
CA VAL A 14 13.63 63.16 29.26
C VAL A 14 12.54 62.13 29.01
N ILE A 15 12.51 61.53 27.81
CA ILE A 15 11.66 60.39 27.49
C ILE A 15 12.43 59.12 27.86
N PRO A 16 11.93 58.26 28.75
CA PRO A 16 12.57 56.98 28.99
C PRO A 16 12.34 56.07 27.76
N LEU A 17 13.39 55.77 27.02
CA LEU A 17 13.39 54.67 26.05
C LEU A 17 13.24 53.33 26.82
N LEU A 18 12.03 52.82 26.82
CA LEU A 18 11.81 51.41 27.11
C LEU A 18 12.38 50.61 25.92
N ALA A 19 13.62 50.19 26.04
CA ALA A 19 14.21 49.16 25.18
C ALA A 19 13.53 47.84 25.50
N GLY A 20 12.46 47.53 24.76
CA GLY A 20 11.95 46.17 24.69
C GLY A 20 13.02 45.27 24.03
N CYS A 21 13.73 44.49 24.82
CA CYS A 21 14.47 43.35 24.30
C CYS A 21 13.46 42.33 23.78
N SER A 22 13.09 42.43 22.50
CA SER A 22 12.63 41.28 21.74
C SER A 22 13.82 40.34 21.61
N ALA A 23 13.78 39.22 22.33
CA ALA A 23 14.68 38.12 22.07
C ALA A 23 14.60 37.79 20.55
N PRO A 24 15.71 37.58 19.87
CA PRO A 24 15.65 37.11 18.50
C PRO A 24 14.85 35.79 18.49
N GLU A 25 13.72 35.78 17.79
CA GLU A 25 13.07 34.52 17.43
C GLU A 25 14.13 33.72 16.66
N THR A 26 14.62 32.67 17.30
CA THR A 26 15.44 31.67 16.61
C THR A 26 14.58 31.16 15.47
N PRO A 27 15.00 31.28 14.19
CA PRO A 27 14.23 30.71 13.10
C PRO A 27 14.00 29.25 13.46
N ALA A 28 12.75 28.80 13.49
CA ALA A 28 12.45 27.39 13.64
C ALA A 28 13.30 26.66 12.60
N ALA A 29 14.18 25.79 13.06
CA ALA A 29 15.05 25.04 12.18
C ALA A 29 14.13 24.39 11.16
N GLN A 30 14.29 24.76 9.89
CA GLN A 30 13.56 24.09 8.80
C GLN A 30 14.00 22.64 8.88
N THR A 31 13.10 21.76 9.34
CA THR A 31 13.38 20.34 9.42
C THR A 31 13.57 19.84 8.00
N GLU A 32 14.78 19.42 7.69
CA GLU A 32 15.12 18.89 6.37
C GLU A 32 14.40 17.57 6.19
N ASN A 33 13.52 17.49 5.19
CA ASN A 33 12.83 16.25 4.83
C ASN A 33 13.87 15.25 4.31
N LYS A 34 13.81 14.01 4.81
CA LYS A 34 14.72 12.94 4.41
C LYS A 34 13.98 11.87 3.64
N GLY A 35 14.62 11.29 2.65
CA GLY A 35 14.05 10.22 1.85
C GLY A 35 15.11 9.20 1.44
N LYS A 36 14.71 7.93 1.37
CA LYS A 36 15.54 6.82 0.93
C LYS A 36 14.71 5.88 0.06
N SER A 37 15.29 5.37 -1.02
CA SER A 37 14.65 4.44 -1.94
C SER A 37 15.36 3.08 -1.94
N TYR A 38 14.57 2.03 -2.13
CA TYR A 38 15.00 0.63 -2.20
C TYR A 38 14.36 -0.01 -3.43
N PHE A 39 15.11 -0.81 -4.19
CA PHE A 39 14.68 -1.39 -5.47
C PHE A 39 14.63 -2.93 -5.46
N THR A 40 14.74 -3.54 -4.30
CA THR A 40 15.00 -4.98 -4.13
C THR A 40 13.82 -5.77 -3.58
N TYR A 41 12.67 -5.14 -3.35
CA TYR A 41 11.53 -5.81 -2.70
C TYR A 41 10.29 -5.77 -3.57
N PHE A 42 9.59 -6.91 -3.68
CA PHE A 42 8.27 -7.06 -4.32
C PHE A 42 8.21 -6.55 -5.77
N ASP A 43 9.32 -6.66 -6.53
CA ASP A 43 9.45 -6.19 -7.91
C ASP A 43 8.98 -4.74 -8.11
N THR A 44 9.23 -3.89 -7.10
CA THR A 44 8.81 -2.50 -7.13
C THR A 44 9.82 -1.58 -6.42
N VAL A 45 9.60 -0.28 -6.56
CA VAL A 45 10.37 0.73 -5.82
C VAL A 45 9.69 1.02 -4.51
N SER A 46 10.45 0.90 -3.41
CA SER A 46 10.04 1.25 -2.07
C SER A 46 10.70 2.53 -1.61
N TYR A 47 9.95 3.39 -0.92
CA TYR A 47 10.43 4.66 -0.38
C TYR A 47 10.13 4.74 1.11
N VAL A 48 11.09 5.28 1.86
CA VAL A 48 10.94 5.70 3.26
C VAL A 48 11.22 7.18 3.33
N TYR A 49 10.26 7.96 3.79
CA TYR A 49 10.39 9.41 3.98
C TYR A 49 10.22 9.76 5.47
N SER A 50 11.00 10.73 5.95
CA SER A 50 10.85 11.34 7.28
C SER A 50 10.67 12.85 7.16
N TYR A 51 9.67 13.34 7.88
CA TYR A 51 9.38 14.76 8.09
C TYR A 51 9.54 15.15 9.56
N ALA A 52 10.01 14.20 10.40
CA ALA A 52 10.07 14.35 11.85
C ALA A 52 11.19 15.28 12.35
N GLY A 53 12.10 15.71 11.47
CA GLY A 53 13.31 16.45 11.89
C GLY A 53 14.37 15.55 12.51
N ASP A 54 14.35 14.26 12.25
CA ASP A 54 15.34 13.29 12.72
C ASP A 54 16.76 13.72 12.34
N SER A 55 17.76 13.37 13.19
CA SER A 55 19.14 13.39 12.76
C SER A 55 19.37 12.44 11.56
N ALA A 56 20.45 12.64 10.81
CA ALA A 56 20.79 11.72 9.71
C ALA A 56 20.98 10.28 10.21
N GLU A 57 21.66 10.11 11.35
CA GLU A 57 21.89 8.80 11.97
C GLU A 57 20.58 8.12 12.40
N GLN A 58 19.65 8.87 13.00
CA GLN A 58 18.36 8.34 13.43
C GLN A 58 17.50 7.94 12.22
N PHE A 59 17.46 8.77 11.17
CA PHE A 59 16.78 8.44 9.93
C PHE A 59 17.38 7.21 9.24
N ASP A 60 18.72 7.12 9.17
CA ASP A 60 19.40 5.97 8.55
C ASP A 60 19.11 4.68 9.32
N ARG A 61 19.12 4.70 10.65
CA ARG A 61 18.77 3.56 11.50
C ARG A 61 17.31 3.11 11.27
N ARG A 62 16.37 4.04 11.29
CA ARG A 62 14.93 3.77 11.08
C ARG A 62 14.64 3.28 9.68
N SER A 63 15.24 3.90 8.68
CA SER A 63 15.10 3.46 7.28
C SER A 63 15.66 2.06 7.06
N ALA A 64 16.83 1.75 7.66
CA ALA A 64 17.42 0.42 7.59
C ALA A 64 16.57 -0.64 8.29
N GLY A 65 15.98 -0.32 9.46
CA GLY A 65 15.08 -1.21 10.18
C GLY A 65 13.81 -1.52 9.37
N ALA A 66 13.13 -0.48 8.85
CA ALA A 66 11.96 -0.67 8.00
C ALA A 66 12.29 -1.49 6.73
N SER A 67 13.43 -1.18 6.08
CA SER A 67 13.92 -1.94 4.92
C SER A 67 14.23 -3.40 5.27
N GLY A 68 14.80 -3.68 6.45
CA GLY A 68 15.06 -5.04 6.92
C GLY A 68 13.79 -5.87 7.03
N ILE A 69 12.73 -5.29 7.58
CA ILE A 69 11.40 -5.95 7.69
C ILE A 69 10.80 -6.20 6.30
N LEU A 70 10.83 -5.21 5.40
CA LEU A 70 10.38 -5.42 4.03
C LEU A 70 11.14 -6.54 3.33
N GLY A 71 12.46 -6.63 3.54
CA GLY A 71 13.30 -7.70 2.99
C GLY A 71 13.00 -9.08 3.56
N GLU A 72 12.65 -9.17 4.85
CA GLU A 72 12.24 -10.41 5.49
C GLU A 72 10.93 -10.93 4.89
N TYR A 73 9.89 -10.10 4.85
CA TYR A 73 8.61 -10.48 4.24
C TYR A 73 8.70 -10.72 2.73
N HIS A 74 9.58 -10.00 2.02
CA HIS A 74 9.83 -10.27 0.61
C HIS A 74 10.30 -11.73 0.40
N ARG A 75 11.23 -12.24 1.22
CA ARG A 75 11.70 -13.62 1.11
C ARG A 75 10.63 -14.63 1.52
N LEU A 76 9.90 -14.37 2.61
CA LEU A 76 8.82 -15.25 3.07
C LEU A 76 7.69 -15.37 2.03
N PHE A 77 7.39 -14.28 1.32
CA PHE A 77 6.30 -14.19 0.34
C PHE A 77 6.71 -14.49 -1.10
N ASP A 78 8.00 -14.77 -1.34
CA ASP A 78 8.49 -15.12 -2.68
C ASP A 78 7.94 -16.51 -3.09
N ILE A 79 7.16 -16.53 -4.18
CA ILE A 79 6.60 -17.76 -4.77
C ILE A 79 7.49 -18.33 -5.88
N TYR A 80 8.56 -17.63 -6.27
CA TYR A 80 9.43 -18.00 -7.40
C TYR A 80 10.76 -18.60 -6.96
N HIS A 81 11.34 -18.12 -5.84
CA HIS A 81 12.69 -18.47 -5.39
C HIS A 81 12.68 -19.05 -3.98
N GLU A 82 13.49 -20.08 -3.78
CA GLU A 82 13.80 -20.64 -2.46
C GLU A 82 15.03 -19.94 -1.87
N TYR A 83 15.07 -19.81 -0.55
CA TYR A 83 16.18 -19.25 0.20
C TYR A 83 16.76 -20.31 1.14
N SER A 84 18.11 -20.43 1.18
CA SER A 84 18.77 -21.45 1.98
C SER A 84 18.48 -21.30 3.48
N GLY A 85 17.87 -22.32 4.06
CA GLY A 85 17.53 -22.36 5.49
C GLY A 85 16.26 -21.64 5.87
N GLU A 86 15.42 -21.21 4.90
CA GLU A 86 14.15 -20.53 5.11
C GLU A 86 13.07 -21.18 4.25
N ASN A 87 12.03 -21.74 4.87
CA ASN A 87 10.87 -22.23 4.15
C ASN A 87 9.90 -21.10 3.91
N ASN A 88 9.62 -20.80 2.64
CA ASN A 88 8.77 -19.68 2.19
C ASN A 88 7.60 -20.18 1.33
N LEU A 89 6.85 -19.27 0.71
CA LEU A 89 5.71 -19.64 -0.15
C LEU A 89 6.14 -20.48 -1.37
N CYS A 90 7.32 -20.24 -1.94
CA CYS A 90 7.84 -21.09 -3.02
C CYS A 90 8.05 -22.54 -2.55
N THR A 91 8.59 -22.74 -1.35
CA THR A 91 8.76 -24.07 -0.75
C THR A 91 7.40 -24.76 -0.53
N LEU A 92 6.40 -24.03 -0.02
CA LEU A 92 5.05 -24.55 0.19
C LEU A 92 4.38 -24.93 -1.13
N ASN A 93 4.42 -24.07 -2.15
CA ASN A 93 3.83 -24.34 -3.47
C ASN A 93 4.46 -25.56 -4.15
N ARG A 94 5.79 -25.72 -4.05
CA ARG A 94 6.48 -26.90 -4.61
C ARG A 94 6.18 -28.20 -3.87
N ASN A 95 5.74 -28.11 -2.63
CA ASN A 95 5.36 -29.26 -1.80
C ASN A 95 3.84 -29.50 -1.77
N ALA A 96 3.06 -28.84 -2.62
CA ALA A 96 1.62 -29.04 -2.68
C ALA A 96 1.27 -30.54 -2.87
N GLY A 97 0.27 -31.03 -2.14
CA GLY A 97 -0.07 -32.46 -2.03
C GLY A 97 0.87 -33.28 -1.13
N GLY A 98 1.97 -32.69 -0.62
CA GLY A 98 2.94 -33.35 0.26
C GLY A 98 2.58 -33.30 1.74
N GLU A 99 3.61 -33.55 2.58
CA GLU A 99 3.51 -33.46 4.05
C GLU A 99 3.57 -32.02 4.52
N SER A 100 3.18 -31.78 5.79
CA SER A 100 3.29 -30.47 6.44
C SER A 100 4.74 -30.00 6.54
N ILE A 101 4.99 -28.71 6.29
CA ILE A 101 6.30 -28.06 6.38
C ILE A 101 6.30 -27.09 7.54
N GLU A 102 7.34 -27.14 8.38
CA GLU A 102 7.59 -26.10 9.40
C GLU A 102 8.03 -24.79 8.72
N VAL A 103 7.42 -23.67 9.12
CA VAL A 103 7.69 -22.34 8.59
C VAL A 103 7.90 -21.32 9.72
N ASP A 104 8.41 -20.14 9.37
CA ASP A 104 8.54 -19.03 10.34
C ASP A 104 7.15 -18.62 10.88
N ARG A 105 7.08 -18.29 12.17
CA ARG A 105 5.86 -17.81 12.83
C ARG A 105 5.21 -16.63 12.10
N LYS A 106 6.00 -15.75 11.49
CA LYS A 106 5.49 -14.62 10.70
C LYS A 106 4.72 -15.06 9.47
N LEU A 107 5.11 -16.18 8.85
CA LEU A 107 4.37 -16.73 7.72
C LEU A 107 3.06 -17.37 8.19
N ILE A 108 3.05 -18.03 9.35
CA ILE A 108 1.82 -18.52 9.99
C ILE A 108 0.85 -17.35 10.26
N ASP A 109 1.31 -16.30 10.95
CA ASP A 109 0.49 -15.14 11.27
C ASP A 109 -0.10 -14.49 10.02
N PHE A 110 0.68 -14.41 8.95
CA PHE A 110 0.22 -13.91 7.65
C PHE A 110 -0.85 -14.81 7.00
N LEU A 111 -0.63 -16.12 6.97
CA LEU A 111 -1.56 -17.07 6.32
C LEU A 111 -2.88 -17.20 7.12
N VAL A 112 -2.83 -17.14 8.44
CA VAL A 112 -4.03 -17.07 9.29
C VAL A 112 -4.82 -15.79 8.96
N TYR A 113 -4.15 -14.65 8.91
CA TYR A 113 -4.78 -13.38 8.54
C TYR A 113 -5.36 -13.41 7.12
N ALA A 114 -4.69 -14.06 6.17
CA ALA A 114 -5.21 -14.23 4.80
C ALA A 114 -6.52 -15.06 4.78
N LYS A 115 -6.64 -16.10 5.62
CA LYS A 115 -7.90 -16.86 5.78
C LYS A 115 -9.00 -16.04 6.43
N GLU A 116 -8.69 -15.21 7.43
CA GLU A 116 -9.65 -14.28 8.02
C GLU A 116 -10.18 -13.25 7.00
N LEU A 117 -9.30 -12.78 6.11
CA LEU A 117 -9.69 -11.86 5.03
C LEU A 117 -10.53 -12.55 3.94
N TYR A 118 -10.27 -13.84 3.65
CA TYR A 118 -11.13 -14.64 2.77
C TYR A 118 -12.57 -14.63 3.29
N GLU A 119 -12.77 -14.97 4.57
CA GLU A 119 -14.10 -14.95 5.22
C GLU A 119 -14.71 -13.54 5.23
N THR A 120 -13.91 -12.53 5.59
CA THR A 120 -14.37 -11.13 5.70
C THR A 120 -14.85 -10.57 4.36
N THR A 121 -14.27 -11.02 3.24
CA THR A 121 -14.55 -10.52 1.89
C THR A 121 -15.45 -11.45 1.07
N ASP A 122 -16.09 -12.44 1.71
CA ASP A 122 -16.92 -13.46 1.05
C ASP A 122 -16.19 -14.12 -0.14
N GLY A 123 -14.94 -14.56 0.12
CA GLY A 123 -14.08 -15.23 -0.85
C GLY A 123 -13.31 -14.34 -1.81
N LYS A 124 -13.65 -13.04 -1.94
CA LYS A 124 -13.03 -12.15 -2.94
C LYS A 124 -11.54 -11.89 -2.73
N MET A 125 -11.04 -12.07 -1.50
CA MET A 125 -9.63 -12.07 -1.18
C MET A 125 -9.17 -13.52 -0.92
N ASN A 126 -8.74 -14.21 -1.96
CA ASN A 126 -8.36 -15.62 -1.89
C ASN A 126 -6.88 -15.83 -2.27
N VAL A 127 -6.04 -16.19 -1.30
CA VAL A 127 -4.62 -16.47 -1.55
C VAL A 127 -4.38 -17.80 -2.26
N MET A 128 -5.39 -18.67 -2.37
CA MET A 128 -5.29 -19.94 -3.10
C MET A 128 -5.59 -19.82 -4.59
N MET A 129 -5.71 -18.61 -5.13
CA MET A 129 -5.90 -18.35 -6.56
C MET A 129 -4.67 -18.57 -7.44
N GLY A 130 -3.56 -19.05 -6.88
CA GLY A 130 -2.28 -19.15 -7.59
C GLY A 130 -2.34 -19.98 -8.88
N SER A 131 -3.09 -21.09 -8.91
CA SER A 131 -3.30 -21.91 -10.11
C SER A 131 -3.88 -21.11 -11.29
N VAL A 132 -4.86 -20.23 -11.03
CA VAL A 132 -5.49 -19.36 -12.04
C VAL A 132 -4.59 -18.15 -12.37
N LEU A 133 -4.03 -17.51 -11.34
CA LEU A 133 -3.20 -16.32 -11.51
C LEU A 133 -1.92 -16.60 -12.31
N SER A 134 -1.33 -17.79 -12.15
CA SER A 134 -0.15 -18.21 -12.92
C SER A 134 -0.42 -18.25 -14.43
N ILE A 135 -1.58 -18.73 -14.87
CA ILE A 135 -1.96 -18.75 -16.29
C ILE A 135 -1.97 -17.34 -16.86
N TRP A 136 -2.64 -16.41 -16.18
CA TRP A 136 -2.71 -15.01 -16.61
C TRP A 136 -1.33 -14.32 -16.57
N HIS A 137 -0.50 -14.63 -15.55
CA HIS A 137 0.86 -14.13 -15.43
C HIS A 137 1.74 -14.58 -16.61
N ASP A 138 1.72 -15.87 -16.93
CA ASP A 138 2.56 -16.46 -17.98
C ASP A 138 2.17 -15.94 -19.36
N LEU A 139 0.86 -15.83 -19.63
CA LEU A 139 0.39 -15.26 -20.89
C LEU A 139 0.73 -13.78 -21.03
N ARG A 140 0.65 -13.00 -19.95
CA ARG A 140 1.08 -11.60 -19.96
C ARG A 140 2.58 -11.48 -20.20
N THR A 141 3.39 -12.33 -19.58
CA THR A 141 4.84 -12.37 -19.75
C THR A 141 5.20 -12.74 -21.19
N ALA A 142 4.61 -13.81 -21.74
CA ALA A 142 4.80 -14.22 -23.11
C ALA A 142 4.39 -13.12 -24.11
N ALA A 143 3.27 -12.44 -23.88
CA ALA A 143 2.81 -11.33 -24.70
C ALA A 143 3.76 -10.10 -24.64
N GLY A 144 4.46 -9.91 -23.52
CA GLY A 144 5.50 -8.89 -23.37
C GLY A 144 6.74 -9.21 -24.19
N ASP A 145 7.12 -10.48 -24.26
CA ASP A 145 8.28 -10.96 -25.02
C ASP A 145 7.97 -11.04 -26.54
N ASP A 146 6.78 -11.52 -26.90
CA ASP A 146 6.29 -11.58 -28.29
C ASP A 146 4.81 -11.18 -28.39
N PRO A 147 4.50 -9.92 -28.69
CA PRO A 147 3.12 -9.45 -28.83
C PRO A 147 2.30 -10.17 -29.90
N ALA A 148 2.95 -10.79 -30.90
CA ALA A 148 2.25 -11.56 -31.93
C ALA A 148 1.73 -12.91 -31.42
N SER A 149 2.26 -13.43 -30.31
CA SER A 149 1.82 -14.66 -29.65
C SER A 149 0.75 -14.41 -28.59
N ALA A 150 0.34 -13.15 -28.35
CA ALA A 150 -0.63 -12.80 -27.33
C ALA A 150 -1.97 -13.52 -27.53
N ARG A 151 -2.44 -14.21 -26.50
CA ARG A 151 -3.75 -14.88 -26.46
C ARG A 151 -4.36 -14.71 -25.06
N ILE A 152 -5.63 -15.01 -24.95
CA ILE A 152 -6.29 -15.22 -23.66
C ILE A 152 -6.25 -16.70 -23.27
N PRO A 153 -6.42 -17.05 -21.99
CA PRO A 153 -6.64 -18.44 -21.57
C PRO A 153 -7.91 -19.00 -22.25
N THR A 154 -7.92 -20.30 -22.48
CA THR A 154 -9.16 -21.00 -22.87
C THR A 154 -10.05 -21.25 -21.66
N ASP A 155 -11.34 -21.42 -21.86
CA ASP A 155 -12.28 -21.77 -20.80
C ASP A 155 -11.85 -23.08 -20.08
N GLU A 156 -11.32 -24.06 -20.80
CA GLU A 156 -10.83 -25.32 -20.25
C GLU A 156 -9.61 -25.11 -19.32
N GLU A 157 -8.64 -24.27 -19.74
CA GLU A 157 -7.49 -23.91 -18.90
C GLU A 157 -7.94 -23.27 -17.57
N LEU A 158 -8.88 -22.31 -17.65
CA LEU A 158 -9.37 -21.60 -16.47
C LEU A 158 -10.24 -22.48 -15.57
N GLN A 159 -11.14 -23.28 -16.14
CA GLN A 159 -12.00 -24.20 -15.37
C GLN A 159 -11.17 -25.22 -14.62
N THR A 160 -10.19 -25.84 -15.30
CA THR A 160 -9.27 -26.79 -14.64
C THR A 160 -8.49 -26.14 -13.50
N ALA A 161 -7.92 -24.97 -13.72
CA ALA A 161 -7.19 -24.26 -12.68
C ALA A 161 -8.10 -23.79 -11.52
N GLY A 162 -9.34 -23.42 -11.83
CA GLY A 162 -10.34 -23.00 -10.84
C GLY A 162 -10.78 -24.11 -9.88
N GLU A 163 -10.62 -25.39 -10.25
CA GLU A 163 -10.90 -26.51 -9.35
C GLU A 163 -9.90 -26.58 -8.16
N HIS A 164 -8.76 -25.87 -8.24
CA HIS A 164 -7.65 -25.88 -7.29
C HIS A 164 -7.52 -24.58 -6.49
N THR A 165 -8.62 -23.83 -6.29
CA THR A 165 -8.62 -22.54 -5.57
C THR A 165 -9.30 -22.62 -4.20
N ASP A 166 -9.68 -23.80 -3.71
CA ASP A 166 -10.36 -23.95 -2.43
C ASP A 166 -9.43 -23.59 -1.27
N ILE A 167 -9.81 -22.54 -0.52
CA ILE A 167 -9.08 -22.07 0.67
C ILE A 167 -8.94 -23.14 1.75
N SER A 168 -9.83 -24.17 1.78
CA SER A 168 -9.76 -25.26 2.73
C SER A 168 -8.57 -26.18 2.49
N SER A 169 -8.00 -26.18 1.29
CA SER A 169 -6.76 -26.91 0.97
C SER A 169 -5.51 -26.34 1.66
N LEU A 170 -5.57 -25.12 2.17
CA LEU A 170 -4.55 -24.49 3.00
C LEU A 170 -4.77 -24.88 4.48
N GLU A 171 -4.04 -25.86 4.95
CA GLU A 171 -4.07 -26.37 6.32
C GLU A 171 -2.94 -25.71 7.14
N ILE A 172 -3.28 -25.08 8.29
CA ILE A 172 -2.33 -24.37 9.15
C ILE A 172 -2.41 -24.95 10.56
N ASP A 173 -1.27 -25.36 11.11
CA ASP A 173 -1.11 -25.69 12.52
C ASP A 173 -0.31 -24.57 13.21
N GLU A 174 -1.04 -23.69 13.88
CA GLU A 174 -0.46 -22.52 14.54
C GLU A 174 0.43 -22.91 15.73
N GLU A 175 0.11 -24.02 16.44
CA GLU A 175 0.86 -24.45 17.62
C GLU A 175 2.24 -24.96 17.23
N ASN A 176 2.31 -25.75 16.16
CA ASN A 176 3.54 -26.37 15.68
C ASN A 176 4.23 -25.55 14.58
N CYS A 177 3.66 -24.41 14.17
CA CYS A 177 4.15 -23.58 13.06
C CYS A 177 4.34 -24.39 11.77
N THR A 178 3.37 -25.24 11.41
CA THR A 178 3.43 -26.01 10.17
C THR A 178 2.29 -25.67 9.21
N VAL A 179 2.57 -25.77 7.92
CA VAL A 179 1.63 -25.51 6.83
C VAL A 179 1.64 -26.66 5.85
N ARG A 180 0.48 -27.05 5.34
CA ARG A 180 0.29 -28.00 4.27
C ARG A 180 -0.69 -27.48 3.24
N ILE A 181 -0.39 -27.65 1.98
CA ILE A 181 -1.34 -27.52 0.88
C ILE A 181 -1.76 -28.95 0.52
N SER A 182 -3.01 -29.31 0.81
CA SER A 182 -3.49 -30.69 0.65
C SER A 182 -3.79 -31.07 -0.80
N ASP A 183 -4.13 -30.10 -1.64
CA ASP A 183 -4.35 -30.28 -3.08
C ASP A 183 -3.01 -30.13 -3.84
N PRO A 184 -2.58 -31.16 -4.62
CA PRO A 184 -1.29 -31.14 -5.32
C PRO A 184 -1.19 -30.12 -6.46
N ASP A 185 -2.32 -29.65 -7.00
CA ASP A 185 -2.40 -28.72 -8.12
C ASP A 185 -2.75 -27.27 -7.67
N ALA A 186 -3.01 -27.10 -6.37
CA ALA A 186 -3.23 -25.77 -5.79
C ALA A 186 -1.92 -25.03 -5.53
N SER A 187 -1.98 -23.70 -5.55
CA SER A 187 -0.84 -22.86 -5.18
C SER A 187 -1.26 -21.55 -4.53
N ILE A 188 -0.41 -21.05 -3.64
CA ILE A 188 -0.58 -19.76 -2.97
C ILE A 188 -0.01 -18.64 -3.84
N ASP A 189 -0.78 -17.57 -4.02
CA ASP A 189 -0.33 -16.28 -4.54
C ASP A 189 -0.81 -15.17 -3.60
N VAL A 190 0.10 -14.30 -3.19
CA VAL A 190 -0.17 -13.25 -2.21
C VAL A 190 -0.04 -11.85 -2.78
N GLY A 191 -0.07 -11.72 -4.09
CA GLY A 191 0.07 -10.43 -4.80
C GLY A 191 -0.93 -9.36 -4.37
N ALA A 192 -2.12 -9.77 -3.92
CA ALA A 192 -3.21 -8.90 -3.47
C ALA A 192 -3.12 -8.45 -1.99
N LEU A 193 -2.17 -9.00 -1.20
CA LEU A 193 -2.08 -8.77 0.25
C LEU A 193 -0.65 -8.53 0.72
N GLY A 194 0.32 -9.19 0.12
CA GLY A 194 1.68 -9.31 0.66
C GLY A 194 2.40 -7.97 0.82
N LYS A 195 2.24 -7.04 -0.13
CA LYS A 195 2.87 -5.72 -0.04
C LYS A 195 2.28 -4.88 1.09
N GLY A 196 0.96 -4.86 1.21
CA GLY A 196 0.26 -4.14 2.27
C GLY A 196 0.63 -4.68 3.64
N TYR A 197 0.68 -6.00 3.80
CA TYR A 197 1.05 -6.64 5.05
C TYR A 197 2.50 -6.33 5.45
N ALA A 198 3.46 -6.47 4.54
CA ALA A 198 4.86 -6.13 4.81
C ALA A 198 5.04 -4.65 5.17
N THR A 199 4.30 -3.76 4.47
CA THR A 199 4.28 -2.31 4.74
C THR A 199 3.72 -2.01 6.13
N GLU A 200 2.65 -2.68 6.54
CA GLU A 200 2.06 -2.54 7.87
C GLU A 200 3.04 -3.01 8.96
N MET A 201 3.72 -4.14 8.77
CA MET A 201 4.70 -4.63 9.74
C MET A 201 5.89 -3.67 9.88
N ALA A 202 6.37 -3.09 8.79
CA ALA A 202 7.42 -2.08 8.81
C ALA A 202 6.95 -0.78 9.51
N ALA A 203 5.69 -0.39 9.32
CA ALA A 203 5.10 0.77 9.98
C ALA A 203 4.93 0.54 11.49
N ARG A 204 4.42 -0.61 11.91
CA ARG A 204 4.30 -0.99 13.33
C ARG A 204 5.66 -1.02 14.02
N TRP A 205 6.70 -1.48 13.34
CA TRP A 205 8.05 -1.42 13.87
C TRP A 205 8.53 0.03 14.06
N LEU A 206 8.27 0.92 13.09
CA LEU A 206 8.57 2.35 13.22
C LEU A 206 7.81 2.99 14.39
N GLU A 207 6.52 2.69 14.53
CA GLU A 207 5.69 3.17 15.64
C GLU A 207 6.23 2.70 17.00
N ALA A 208 6.62 1.43 17.11
CA ALA A 208 7.21 0.87 18.32
C ALA A 208 8.59 1.49 18.67
N ASP A 209 9.35 1.92 17.65
CA ASP A 209 10.61 2.69 17.81
C ASP A 209 10.35 4.19 18.11
N GLY A 210 9.10 4.60 18.30
CA GLY A 210 8.71 5.99 18.55
C GLY A 210 8.88 6.91 17.35
N ALA A 211 8.85 6.37 16.12
CA ALA A 211 8.87 7.17 14.91
C ALA A 211 7.53 7.92 14.74
N PHE A 212 7.62 9.14 14.24
CA PHE A 212 6.49 10.00 13.94
C PHE A 212 6.82 10.85 12.72
N GLY A 213 5.85 11.14 11.87
CA GLY A 213 6.09 11.91 10.65
C GLY A 213 6.82 11.12 9.57
N TYR A 214 6.58 9.79 9.49
CA TYR A 214 7.13 8.93 8.47
C TYR A 214 6.08 8.56 7.41
N VAL A 215 6.56 8.33 6.19
CA VAL A 215 5.76 7.77 5.09
C VAL A 215 6.53 6.61 4.47
N LEU A 216 5.90 5.45 4.45
CA LEU A 216 6.31 4.29 3.68
C LEU A 216 5.50 4.26 2.39
N ASN A 217 6.15 3.98 1.25
CA ASN A 217 5.49 3.74 -0.02
C ASN A 217 6.14 2.53 -0.68
N VAL A 218 5.45 1.42 -0.73
CA VAL A 218 5.91 0.14 -1.28
C VAL A 218 5.09 -0.17 -2.54
N GLY A 219 5.60 0.28 -3.70
CA GLY A 219 4.91 0.05 -4.98
C GLY A 219 3.49 0.61 -5.05
N GLY A 220 3.23 1.74 -4.39
CA GLY A 220 1.90 2.36 -4.34
C GLY A 220 1.11 2.06 -3.07
N ASN A 221 1.51 1.07 -2.26
CA ASN A 221 0.97 0.89 -0.91
C ASN A 221 1.59 1.94 0.01
N ILE A 222 0.83 2.96 0.33
CA ILE A 222 1.28 4.09 1.16
C ILE A 222 0.80 3.86 2.59
N ARG A 223 1.72 3.92 3.56
CA ARG A 223 1.42 3.95 4.99
C ARG A 223 2.07 5.16 5.65
N ILE A 224 1.26 5.97 6.27
CA ILE A 224 1.65 7.20 6.96
C ILE A 224 1.65 6.95 8.46
N VAL A 225 2.77 7.22 9.12
CA VAL A 225 2.94 7.11 10.57
C VAL A 225 2.89 8.51 11.19
N GLY A 226 1.78 8.81 11.84
CA GLY A 226 1.53 10.10 12.50
C GLY A 226 1.18 11.24 11.54
N THR A 227 1.59 12.47 11.90
CA THR A 227 1.42 13.72 11.13
C THR A 227 2.77 14.39 10.87
N LYS A 228 2.81 15.42 10.06
CA LYS A 228 3.97 16.32 10.02
C LYS A 228 4.14 17.05 11.37
N PRO A 229 5.33 17.62 11.65
CA PRO A 229 5.59 18.33 12.90
C PRO A 229 4.65 19.51 13.18
N ASP A 230 4.09 20.13 12.13
CA ASP A 230 3.11 21.22 12.22
C ASP A 230 1.67 20.71 12.41
N GLY A 231 1.46 19.39 12.53
CA GLY A 231 0.16 18.75 12.67
C GLY A 231 -0.58 18.55 11.35
N SER A 232 -0.03 19.00 10.23
CA SER A 232 -0.66 18.81 8.92
C SER A 232 -0.46 17.38 8.40
N GLY A 233 -1.32 16.96 7.45
CA GLY A 233 -1.19 15.70 6.71
C GLY A 233 -0.30 15.83 5.47
N TRP A 234 -0.32 14.77 4.67
CA TRP A 234 0.34 14.69 3.35
C TRP A 234 -0.69 14.70 2.25
N VAL A 235 -0.34 15.36 1.15
CA VAL A 235 -1.13 15.27 -0.08
C VAL A 235 -0.70 14.02 -0.85
N THR A 236 -1.63 13.11 -1.03
CA THR A 236 -1.47 11.89 -1.84
C THR A 236 -2.32 12.00 -3.08
N GLY A 237 -1.75 11.71 -4.27
CA GLY A 237 -2.47 11.77 -5.53
C GLY A 237 -3.02 10.41 -5.94
N VAL A 238 -4.31 10.34 -6.27
CA VAL A 238 -4.93 9.21 -6.98
C VAL A 238 -4.77 9.46 -8.47
N LYS A 239 -4.08 8.58 -9.18
CA LYS A 239 -3.83 8.71 -10.62
C LYS A 239 -5.14 8.71 -11.42
N ASP A 240 -5.16 9.43 -12.51
CA ASP A 240 -6.24 9.37 -13.51
C ASP A 240 -6.00 8.14 -14.40
N PRO A 241 -6.90 7.13 -14.42
CA PRO A 241 -6.76 5.95 -15.28
C PRO A 241 -6.66 6.26 -16.78
N ALA A 242 -7.29 7.35 -17.22
CA ALA A 242 -7.24 7.80 -18.62
C ALA A 242 -5.93 8.52 -18.97
N ASN A 243 -5.23 9.08 -17.98
CA ASN A 243 -3.96 9.75 -18.15
C ASN A 243 -3.13 9.67 -16.85
N THR A 244 -2.34 8.62 -16.72
CA THR A 244 -1.56 8.30 -15.51
C THR A 244 -0.47 9.32 -15.15
N GLU A 245 -0.21 10.33 -16.01
CA GLU A 245 0.64 11.48 -15.69
C GLU A 245 -0.11 12.54 -14.86
N LYS A 246 -1.44 12.42 -14.73
CA LYS A 246 -2.29 13.33 -13.96
C LYS A 246 -2.90 12.63 -12.75
N PHE A 247 -3.38 13.45 -11.84
CA PHE A 247 -4.18 12.99 -10.70
C PHE A 247 -5.65 13.31 -10.96
N ALA A 248 -6.50 12.30 -10.81
CA ALA A 248 -7.96 12.47 -10.81
C ALA A 248 -8.41 13.17 -9.52
N VAL A 249 -7.84 12.76 -8.39
CA VAL A 249 -8.16 13.29 -7.06
C VAL A 249 -6.86 13.43 -6.25
N LYS A 250 -6.82 14.43 -5.36
CA LYS A 250 -5.78 14.54 -4.33
C LYS A 250 -6.42 14.38 -2.96
N LEU A 251 -5.79 13.61 -2.10
CA LEU A 251 -6.25 13.34 -0.74
C LEU A 251 -5.30 13.96 0.27
N MET A 252 -5.82 14.53 1.35
CA MET A 252 -5.06 14.99 2.51
C MET A 252 -5.14 13.92 3.59
N LEU A 253 -4.03 13.25 3.85
CA LEU A 253 -3.97 12.06 4.71
C LEU A 253 -3.00 12.23 5.87
N ALA A 254 -3.33 11.65 7.02
CA ALA A 254 -2.48 11.60 8.21
C ALA A 254 -2.76 10.33 9.00
N ASP A 255 -1.72 9.68 9.51
CA ASP A 255 -1.76 8.47 10.34
C ASP A 255 -2.70 7.37 9.79
N THR A 256 -2.57 7.08 8.50
CA THR A 256 -3.43 6.14 7.78
C THR A 256 -2.68 5.50 6.62
N SER A 257 -3.30 4.51 5.97
CA SER A 257 -2.83 3.93 4.71
C SER A 257 -3.68 4.40 3.53
N CYS A 258 -3.10 4.35 2.35
CA CYS A 258 -3.78 4.63 1.08
C CYS A 258 -3.23 3.67 0.03
N VAL A 259 -4.10 2.80 -0.48
CA VAL A 259 -3.74 1.78 -1.45
C VAL A 259 -4.66 1.88 -2.66
N THR A 260 -4.09 1.82 -3.84
CA THR A 260 -4.83 1.91 -5.10
C THR A 260 -4.58 0.68 -5.96
N SER A 261 -5.66 0.02 -6.36
CA SER A 261 -5.68 -1.00 -7.41
C SER A 261 -6.17 -0.38 -8.71
N GLY A 262 -5.55 -0.74 -9.85
CA GLY A 262 -5.90 -0.17 -11.14
C GLY A 262 -5.66 -1.11 -12.31
N SER A 263 -6.61 -1.10 -13.27
CA SER A 263 -6.56 -1.92 -14.50
C SER A 263 -5.46 -1.49 -15.48
N TYR A 264 -4.84 -0.33 -15.24
CA TYR A 264 -3.83 0.28 -16.13
C TYR A 264 -2.37 -0.02 -15.72
N GLU A 265 -2.14 -0.71 -14.58
CA GLU A 265 -0.78 -0.92 -14.06
C GLU A 265 -0.10 -2.15 -14.72
N ARG A 266 -0.73 -3.31 -14.69
CA ARG A 266 -0.17 -4.58 -15.20
C ARG A 266 -1.19 -5.25 -16.11
N TYR A 267 -1.08 -5.06 -17.41
CA TYR A 267 -2.00 -5.63 -18.41
C TYR A 267 -1.23 -6.05 -19.66
N TYR A 268 -1.89 -6.85 -20.49
CA TYR A 268 -1.51 -7.08 -21.89
C TYR A 268 -2.73 -6.91 -22.78
N THR A 269 -2.53 -6.89 -24.10
CA THR A 269 -3.59 -6.60 -25.07
C THR A 269 -3.71 -7.72 -26.07
N VAL A 270 -4.95 -8.22 -26.28
CA VAL A 270 -5.30 -9.19 -27.31
C VAL A 270 -6.43 -8.61 -28.14
N ASP A 271 -6.28 -8.53 -29.45
CA ASP A 271 -7.28 -7.98 -30.38
C ASP A 271 -7.84 -6.60 -29.98
N GLY A 272 -7.00 -5.76 -29.38
CA GLY A 272 -7.36 -4.41 -28.93
C GLY A 272 -8.04 -4.34 -27.57
N VAL A 273 -8.31 -5.47 -26.91
CA VAL A 273 -8.89 -5.57 -25.58
C VAL A 273 -7.76 -5.73 -24.54
N ARG A 274 -7.82 -4.97 -23.44
CA ARG A 274 -6.87 -5.06 -22.32
C ARG A 274 -7.32 -6.11 -21.32
N TYR A 275 -6.36 -6.95 -20.90
CA TYR A 275 -6.53 -7.95 -19.85
C TYR A 275 -5.53 -7.65 -18.75
N HIS A 276 -6.02 -7.16 -17.61
CA HIS A 276 -5.19 -6.78 -16.46
C HIS A 276 -5.08 -7.90 -15.42
N HIS A 277 -4.29 -7.69 -14.40
CA HIS A 277 -3.87 -8.69 -13.43
C HIS A 277 -4.85 -8.90 -12.25
N ILE A 278 -5.91 -8.12 -12.12
CA ILE A 278 -6.88 -8.25 -11.03
C ILE A 278 -7.98 -9.18 -11.51
N ILE A 279 -7.90 -10.44 -11.08
CA ILE A 279 -8.78 -11.52 -11.54
C ILE A 279 -9.89 -11.72 -10.52
N ASP A 280 -11.14 -11.71 -10.99
CA ASP A 280 -12.30 -12.05 -10.17
C ASP A 280 -12.42 -13.57 -10.02
N GLU A 281 -12.46 -14.05 -8.79
CA GLU A 281 -12.60 -15.47 -8.46
C GLU A 281 -13.84 -16.11 -9.08
N ALA A 282 -14.96 -15.38 -9.15
CA ALA A 282 -16.23 -15.90 -9.67
C ALA A 282 -16.22 -16.15 -11.19
N THR A 283 -15.47 -15.33 -11.94
CA THR A 283 -15.40 -15.41 -13.40
C THR A 283 -14.10 -16.01 -13.92
N LEU A 284 -13.04 -16.01 -13.10
CA LEU A 284 -11.66 -16.37 -13.43
C LEU A 284 -11.04 -15.45 -14.50
N PHE A 285 -11.70 -14.32 -14.81
CA PHE A 285 -11.28 -13.27 -15.75
C PHE A 285 -10.94 -11.98 -15.02
N PRO A 286 -10.20 -11.04 -15.68
CA PRO A 286 -10.03 -9.69 -15.17
C PRO A 286 -11.38 -9.03 -14.85
N ALA A 287 -11.50 -8.47 -13.65
CA ALA A 287 -12.70 -7.76 -13.22
C ALA A 287 -12.91 -6.48 -14.06
N ASP A 288 -14.13 -6.17 -14.45
CA ASP A 288 -14.47 -5.07 -15.37
C ASP A 288 -15.32 -3.95 -14.76
N TYR A 289 -15.55 -4.00 -13.44
CA TYR A 289 -16.38 -2.99 -12.75
C TYR A 289 -15.74 -1.60 -12.72
N TYR A 290 -14.40 -1.50 -12.56
CA TYR A 290 -13.71 -0.23 -12.32
C TYR A 290 -12.42 -0.11 -13.14
N SER A 291 -12.02 1.14 -13.40
CA SER A 291 -10.68 1.46 -13.93
C SER A 291 -9.66 1.64 -12.80
N SER A 292 -10.11 2.16 -11.65
CA SER A 292 -9.27 2.36 -10.46
C SER A 292 -10.13 2.32 -9.19
N LEU A 293 -9.53 1.83 -8.10
CA LEU A 293 -10.14 1.81 -6.79
C LEU A 293 -9.08 2.14 -5.73
N THR A 294 -9.37 3.13 -4.88
CA THR A 294 -8.48 3.57 -3.80
C THR A 294 -9.13 3.34 -2.45
N VAL A 295 -8.45 2.67 -1.56
CA VAL A 295 -8.88 2.42 -0.17
C VAL A 295 -8.02 3.24 0.78
N VAL A 296 -8.66 3.90 1.74
CA VAL A 296 -8.03 4.61 2.86
C VAL A 296 -8.56 4.01 4.16
N ILE A 297 -7.68 3.38 4.91
CA ILE A 297 -7.93 2.84 6.25
C ILE A 297 -6.58 2.79 6.99
N LYS A 298 -6.57 2.68 8.33
CA LYS A 298 -5.31 2.73 9.09
C LYS A 298 -4.37 1.58 8.73
N ASP A 299 -4.84 0.37 8.72
CA ASP A 299 -4.05 -0.84 8.47
C ASP A 299 -3.76 -1.02 6.98
N SER A 300 -2.47 -1.07 6.61
CA SER A 300 -2.03 -1.19 5.21
C SER A 300 -2.31 -2.58 4.62
N ALA A 301 -2.31 -3.63 5.46
CA ALA A 301 -2.62 -4.97 5.00
C ALA A 301 -4.10 -5.08 4.61
N LEU A 302 -4.98 -4.56 5.46
CA LEU A 302 -6.41 -4.50 5.16
C LEU A 302 -6.70 -3.60 3.96
N ALA A 303 -6.00 -2.46 3.81
CA ALA A 303 -6.14 -1.58 2.66
C ALA A 303 -5.78 -2.28 1.34
N ASP A 304 -4.67 -3.04 1.30
CA ASP A 304 -4.21 -3.79 0.11
C ASP A 304 -5.23 -4.88 -0.26
N ALA A 305 -5.64 -5.70 0.71
CA ALA A 305 -6.66 -6.73 0.52
C ALA A 305 -7.99 -6.17 0.00
N LEU A 306 -8.51 -5.12 0.66
CA LEU A 306 -9.76 -4.48 0.26
C LEU A 306 -9.65 -3.82 -1.12
N SER A 307 -8.50 -3.25 -1.48
CA SER A 307 -8.35 -2.63 -2.80
C SER A 307 -8.52 -3.63 -3.94
N THR A 308 -8.19 -4.91 -3.71
CA THR A 308 -8.39 -6.01 -4.66
C THR A 308 -9.79 -6.61 -4.54
N ALA A 309 -10.25 -6.93 -3.32
CA ALA A 309 -11.57 -7.54 -3.11
C ALA A 309 -12.71 -6.66 -3.64
N LEU A 310 -12.70 -5.37 -3.27
CA LEU A 310 -13.71 -4.40 -3.71
C LEU A 310 -13.64 -4.13 -5.22
N PHE A 311 -12.48 -4.29 -5.84
CA PHE A 311 -12.33 -4.17 -7.28
C PHE A 311 -13.08 -5.28 -8.04
N CYS A 312 -13.26 -6.43 -7.39
CA CYS A 312 -13.96 -7.61 -7.90
C CYS A 312 -15.44 -7.71 -7.42
N MET A 313 -16.02 -6.62 -6.90
CA MET A 313 -17.41 -6.57 -6.41
C MET A 313 -18.22 -5.51 -7.13
N PRO A 314 -19.55 -5.71 -7.31
CA PRO A 314 -20.45 -4.62 -7.66
C PRO A 314 -20.37 -3.46 -6.64
N TYR A 315 -20.65 -2.24 -7.09
CA TYR A 315 -20.50 -1.03 -6.27
C TYR A 315 -21.28 -1.09 -4.95
N GLU A 316 -22.53 -1.53 -4.99
CA GLU A 316 -23.42 -1.57 -3.83
C GLU A 316 -22.88 -2.52 -2.75
N ASP A 317 -22.39 -3.71 -3.15
CA ASP A 317 -21.83 -4.71 -2.24
C ASP A 317 -20.50 -4.23 -1.69
N GLY A 318 -19.63 -3.68 -2.55
CA GLY A 318 -18.34 -3.11 -2.14
C GLY A 318 -18.49 -1.92 -1.20
N ALA A 319 -19.48 -1.04 -1.43
CA ALA A 319 -19.75 0.10 -0.55
C ALA A 319 -20.26 -0.36 0.82
N ALA A 320 -21.13 -1.36 0.87
CA ALA A 320 -21.63 -1.93 2.13
C ALA A 320 -20.50 -2.60 2.94
N LEU A 321 -19.61 -3.35 2.26
CA LEU A 321 -18.45 -3.97 2.92
C LEU A 321 -17.49 -2.89 3.44
N ALA A 322 -17.16 -1.88 2.65
CA ALA A 322 -16.30 -0.77 3.06
C ALA A 322 -16.85 -0.06 4.32
N GLU A 323 -18.14 0.25 4.35
CA GLU A 323 -18.81 0.87 5.50
C GLU A 323 -18.72 -0.02 6.75
N SER A 324 -18.96 -1.32 6.61
CA SER A 324 -18.91 -2.29 7.73
C SER A 324 -17.54 -2.37 8.39
N LEU A 325 -16.47 -2.15 7.60
CA LEU A 325 -15.08 -2.20 8.05
C LEU A 325 -14.51 -0.81 8.41
N GLY A 326 -15.30 0.25 8.22
CA GLY A 326 -14.86 1.63 8.46
C GLY A 326 -13.79 2.11 7.48
N ALA A 327 -13.75 1.55 6.27
CA ALA A 327 -12.85 1.94 5.20
C ALA A 327 -13.46 3.07 4.35
N GLU A 328 -12.63 4.05 3.99
CA GLU A 328 -13.01 5.07 3.03
C GLU A 328 -12.52 4.65 1.64
N VAL A 329 -13.41 4.69 0.66
CA VAL A 329 -13.12 4.17 -0.67
C VAL A 329 -13.52 5.17 -1.76
N LEU A 330 -12.71 5.22 -2.82
CA LEU A 330 -12.94 5.98 -4.04
C LEU A 330 -12.87 5.03 -5.23
N TRP A 331 -13.95 4.98 -6.02
CA TRP A 331 -14.06 4.20 -7.25
C TRP A 331 -14.00 5.14 -8.46
N ILE A 332 -13.23 4.76 -9.48
CA ILE A 332 -13.25 5.40 -10.81
C ILE A 332 -13.74 4.36 -11.81
N PHE A 333 -14.90 4.61 -12.39
CA PHE A 333 -15.56 3.73 -13.36
C PHE A 333 -14.90 3.84 -14.75
N PRO A 334 -15.15 2.87 -15.67
CA PRO A 334 -14.59 2.89 -17.01
C PRO A 334 -15.00 4.11 -17.86
N ASP A 335 -16.15 4.70 -17.59
CA ASP A 335 -16.66 5.92 -18.25
C ASP A 335 -16.11 7.23 -17.63
N GLY A 336 -15.29 7.12 -16.56
CA GLY A 336 -14.70 8.23 -15.84
C GLY A 336 -15.56 8.77 -14.69
N GLU A 337 -16.75 8.19 -14.41
CA GLU A 337 -17.52 8.54 -13.21
C GLU A 337 -16.69 8.23 -11.96
N ILE A 338 -16.75 9.14 -10.98
CA ILE A 338 -16.09 8.95 -9.68
C ILE A 338 -17.17 8.88 -8.60
N ARG A 339 -17.15 7.79 -7.83
CA ARG A 339 -17.96 7.64 -6.62
C ARG A 339 -17.04 7.42 -5.43
N TYR A 340 -17.51 7.79 -4.25
CA TYR A 340 -16.74 7.63 -3.02
C TYR A 340 -17.65 7.52 -1.80
N THR A 341 -17.11 6.95 -0.72
CA THR A 341 -17.78 6.90 0.58
C THR A 341 -17.91 8.30 1.18
N PRO A 342 -18.90 8.55 2.07
CA PRO A 342 -19.08 9.88 2.67
C PRO A 342 -17.89 10.43 3.46
N GLY A 343 -17.06 9.55 4.04
CA GLY A 343 -15.85 9.96 4.75
C GLY A 343 -14.70 10.30 3.81
N MET A 344 -14.61 9.66 2.65
CA MET A 344 -13.61 9.98 1.63
C MET A 344 -13.73 11.43 1.15
N GLU A 345 -14.94 11.98 1.03
CA GLU A 345 -15.15 13.38 0.65
C GLU A 345 -14.38 14.37 1.54
N LYS A 346 -14.27 14.06 2.84
CA LYS A 346 -13.56 14.91 3.82
C LYS A 346 -12.04 14.84 3.67
N LEU A 347 -11.55 13.80 2.98
CA LEU A 347 -10.13 13.61 2.73
C LEU A 347 -9.69 14.28 1.41
N ILE A 348 -10.62 14.68 0.55
CA ILE A 348 -10.28 15.33 -0.73
C ILE A 348 -9.64 16.69 -0.45
N ALA A 349 -8.41 16.88 -0.96
CA ALA A 349 -7.69 18.14 -0.84
C ALA A 349 -8.21 19.15 -1.86
N ASN A 350 -8.50 20.37 -1.39
CA ASN A 350 -8.95 21.50 -2.22
C ASN A 350 -7.82 22.07 -3.09
#